data_9a8297fb9e0bc845e2de0946576527b0
#
_entry.id   9a8297fb9e0bc845e2de0946576527b0
#
_cell.length_a   1.000
_cell.length_b   1.000
_cell.length_c   1.000
_cell.angle_alpha   90.00
_cell.angle_beta   90.00
_cell.angle_gamma   90.00
#
_symmetry.space_group_name_H-M   'P 1'
#
loop_
_entity.id
_entity.type
_entity.pdbx_description
1 polymer ?
#
loop_
_entity_poly.entity_id
_entity_poly.type
_entity_poly.pdbx_seq_one_letter_code
_entity_poly.pdbx_strand_id
1 'polypeptide(L)'
;MIVKTPYIDRSREGVNGKVLRFYPIMIRTFDDLPGNTSLVIHSLAGCNLHCFGCHNYDELVASKHEHYLLAGDILQQIKMNGYLFDALIFSGGEFLMGNLIDITLFLAELKKRFPGKIIINTNGTFPEKIRHLLERELADGIHIDMKLPYHAFDKNVDMAAYQAVLGVIPTPVLVQKMMSAIQLVIRHNSPFSQVRTVKYPVLSEEYFEQIRSYVDELKERYNSEVTYKLNEFYFPA
;
A
#
# COMPACT_ATOMS: atom_id res chain seq x y z
N MET A 1 13.64 -10.89 16.61
CA MET A 1 15.13 -10.84 16.61
C MET A 1 15.54 -9.59 15.85
N ILE A 2 16.08 -8.58 16.53
CA ILE A 2 16.50 -7.31 15.92
C ILE A 2 17.85 -7.55 15.26
N VAL A 3 17.89 -7.55 13.94
CA VAL A 3 19.16 -7.64 13.19
C VAL A 3 19.72 -6.22 13.06
N LYS A 4 20.80 -5.92 13.80
CA LYS A 4 21.57 -4.68 13.61
C LYS A 4 22.37 -4.79 12.32
N THR A 5 22.07 -3.96 11.34
CA THR A 5 22.78 -3.87 10.06
C THR A 5 24.06 -3.05 10.18
N PRO A 6 25.16 -3.43 9.49
CA PRO A 6 26.40 -2.66 9.46
C PRO A 6 26.25 -1.37 8.62
N TYR A 7 27.06 -0.39 8.95
CA TYR A 7 27.23 0.92 8.32
C TYR A 7 27.35 0.84 6.80
N ILE A 8 26.53 1.63 6.06
CA ILE A 8 26.51 1.68 4.60
C ILE A 8 27.15 2.97 4.10
N ASP A 9 28.06 2.81 3.15
CA ASP A 9 28.73 3.89 2.42
C ASP A 9 27.72 4.68 1.56
N ARG A 10 27.56 5.98 1.84
CA ARG A 10 26.61 6.91 1.19
C ARG A 10 27.08 7.42 -0.17
N SER A 11 28.21 6.97 -0.71
CA SER A 11 28.82 7.51 -1.94
C SER A 11 28.11 7.17 -3.25
N ARG A 12 26.97 6.44 -3.22
CA ARG A 12 26.17 6.08 -4.41
C ARG A 12 24.80 6.78 -4.47
N GLU A 13 24.70 8.01 -4.00
CA GLU A 13 23.55 8.86 -4.29
C GLU A 13 23.58 9.26 -5.75
N GLY A 14 22.92 8.45 -6.58
CA GLY A 14 22.83 8.65 -8.03
C GLY A 14 22.02 9.90 -8.38
N VAL A 15 22.43 10.49 -9.46
CA VAL A 15 21.93 11.70 -10.10
C VAL A 15 20.40 11.63 -10.30
N ASN A 16 19.67 12.60 -9.72
CA ASN A 16 18.28 13.01 -10.04
C ASN A 16 17.10 12.05 -9.79
N GLY A 17 17.15 11.13 -8.82
CA GLY A 17 15.97 10.37 -8.38
C GLY A 17 15.90 10.30 -6.85
N LYS A 18 14.71 10.40 -6.26
CA LYS A 18 14.53 10.07 -4.84
C LYS A 18 14.80 8.56 -4.69
N VAL A 19 15.99 8.20 -4.22
CA VAL A 19 16.40 6.81 -3.96
C VAL A 19 15.34 6.12 -3.09
N LEU A 20 14.98 4.87 -3.39
CA LEU A 20 14.08 4.09 -2.54
C LEU A 20 14.72 3.88 -1.17
N ARG A 21 14.04 4.38 -0.14
CA ARG A 21 14.44 4.26 1.26
C ARG A 21 13.38 3.47 2.01
N PHE A 22 13.84 2.62 2.91
CA PHE A 22 12.97 1.75 3.71
C PHE A 22 13.29 1.92 5.19
N TYR A 23 12.25 1.77 6.01
CA TYR A 23 12.38 1.77 7.45
C TYR A 23 13.20 0.55 7.91
N PRO A 24 14.10 0.71 8.89
CA PRO A 24 15.01 -0.39 9.27
C PRO A 24 14.32 -1.58 9.93
N ILE A 25 13.14 -1.35 10.52
CA ILE A 25 12.38 -2.40 11.19
C ILE A 25 11.41 -3.03 10.21
N MET A 26 11.51 -4.34 10.03
CA MET A 26 10.57 -5.14 9.25
C MET A 26 9.70 -5.98 10.18
N ILE A 27 8.44 -6.13 9.85
CA ILE A 27 7.43 -6.76 10.71
C ILE A 27 6.99 -8.09 10.09
N ARG A 28 7.17 -9.19 10.84
CA ARG A 28 6.56 -10.46 10.46
C ARG A 28 5.08 -10.46 10.86
N THR A 29 4.22 -10.86 9.94
CA THR A 29 2.78 -10.94 10.13
C THR A 29 2.19 -12.21 9.53
N PHE A 30 1.03 -12.64 10.05
CA PHE A 30 0.23 -13.75 9.56
C PHE A 30 -1.17 -13.29 9.14
N ASP A 31 -1.53 -12.03 9.44
CA ASP A 31 -2.89 -11.50 9.30
C ASP A 31 -3.12 -10.78 7.96
N ASP A 32 -2.05 -10.21 7.39
CA ASP A 32 -2.15 -9.43 6.15
C ASP A 32 -2.48 -10.30 4.93
N LEU A 33 -1.90 -11.50 4.87
CA LEU A 33 -2.18 -12.49 3.83
C LEU A 33 -2.45 -13.85 4.49
N PRO A 34 -3.72 -14.19 4.78
CA PRO A 34 -4.07 -15.41 5.52
C PRO A 34 -3.45 -16.67 4.92
N GLY A 35 -2.94 -17.54 5.78
CA GLY A 35 -2.26 -18.77 5.39
C GLY A 35 -0.81 -18.59 4.91
N ASN A 36 -0.26 -17.36 4.94
CA ASN A 36 1.09 -17.07 4.54
C ASN A 36 1.86 -16.36 5.66
N THR A 37 3.12 -16.74 5.83
CA THR A 37 4.05 -15.97 6.66
C THR A 37 4.56 -14.80 5.83
N SER A 38 4.16 -13.59 6.18
CA SER A 38 4.50 -12.38 5.44
C SER A 38 5.51 -11.50 6.17
N LEU A 39 6.35 -10.81 5.41
CA LEU A 39 7.27 -9.79 5.91
C LEU A 39 6.82 -8.42 5.39
N VAL A 40 6.41 -7.52 6.29
CA VAL A 40 6.06 -6.13 5.95
C VAL A 40 7.32 -5.28 5.94
N ILE A 41 7.53 -4.58 4.83
CA ILE A 41 8.67 -3.69 4.59
C ILE A 41 8.12 -2.29 4.34
N HIS A 42 8.39 -1.35 5.25
CA HIS A 42 7.88 0.00 5.17
C HIS A 42 8.77 0.91 4.34
N SER A 43 8.20 1.52 3.31
CA SER A 43 8.85 2.57 2.51
C SER A 43 8.81 3.91 3.24
N LEU A 44 9.88 4.68 3.11
CA LEU A 44 10.02 6.06 3.57
C LEU A 44 9.82 7.09 2.42
N ALA A 45 9.02 6.73 1.41
CA ALA A 45 8.72 7.61 0.29
C ALA A 45 7.79 8.80 0.66
N GLY A 46 7.27 8.83 1.90
CA GLY A 46 6.26 9.76 2.36
C GLY A 46 4.84 9.27 2.05
N CYS A 47 3.86 10.15 2.22
CA CYS A 47 2.46 9.90 1.85
C CYS A 47 1.83 11.19 1.32
N ASN A 48 0.95 11.07 0.34
CA ASN A 48 0.18 12.17 -0.22
C ASN A 48 -1.21 12.34 0.44
N LEU A 49 -1.51 11.53 1.45
CA LEU A 49 -2.68 11.64 2.33
C LEU A 49 -2.24 11.82 3.77
N HIS A 50 -3.16 12.33 4.61
CA HIS A 50 -2.99 12.43 6.05
C HIS A 50 -4.23 11.84 6.74
N CYS A 51 -4.42 10.53 6.50
CA CYS A 51 -5.66 9.85 6.90
C CYS A 51 -5.90 9.90 8.40
N PHE A 52 -7.18 10.02 8.78
CA PHE A 52 -7.62 9.98 10.18
C PHE A 52 -7.05 8.77 10.91
N GLY A 53 -6.38 9.00 12.04
CA GLY A 53 -5.80 7.95 12.87
C GLY A 53 -4.83 7.01 12.12
N CYS A 54 -4.04 7.54 11.20
CA CYS A 54 -3.04 6.77 10.48
C CYS A 54 -1.91 6.32 11.41
N HIS A 55 -1.80 5.00 11.66
CA HIS A 55 -0.78 4.41 12.53
C HIS A 55 0.67 4.66 12.07
N ASN A 56 0.85 4.89 10.79
CA ASN A 56 2.18 5.06 10.18
C ASN A 56 2.59 6.53 10.02
N TYR A 57 1.68 7.49 10.28
CA TYR A 57 1.92 8.87 9.88
C TYR A 57 3.07 9.50 10.67
N ASP A 58 2.99 9.47 11.98
CA ASP A 58 3.97 10.15 12.84
C ASP A 58 5.36 9.52 12.72
N GLU A 59 5.42 8.19 12.74
CA GLU A 59 6.67 7.46 12.67
C GLU A 59 7.28 7.45 11.26
N LEU A 60 6.51 7.11 10.22
CA LEU A 60 7.06 6.84 8.88
C LEU A 60 6.98 8.03 7.92
N VAL A 61 6.07 9.00 8.16
CA VAL A 61 5.82 10.11 7.23
C VAL A 61 6.31 11.44 7.78
N ALA A 62 5.92 11.79 9.02
CA ALA A 62 6.26 13.08 9.62
C ALA A 62 7.67 13.12 10.22
N SER A 63 8.19 11.98 10.70
CA SER A 63 9.49 11.89 11.34
C SER A 63 10.65 11.98 10.34
N LYS A 64 11.76 12.55 10.79
CA LYS A 64 13.03 12.50 10.06
C LYS A 64 13.77 11.22 10.42
N HIS A 65 14.21 10.47 9.40
CA HIS A 65 14.95 9.23 9.57
C HIS A 65 16.43 9.43 9.24
N GLU A 66 17.29 9.39 10.26
CA GLU A 66 18.74 9.42 10.10
C GLU A 66 19.29 8.05 9.63
N HIS A 67 18.57 6.98 10.02
CA HIS A 67 18.88 5.61 9.64
C HIS A 67 17.79 5.03 8.78
N TYR A 68 18.15 4.49 7.63
CA TYR A 68 17.26 3.84 6.68
C TYR A 68 18.00 2.75 5.90
N LEU A 69 17.25 1.86 5.30
CA LEU A 69 17.76 0.85 4.37
C LEU A 69 17.55 1.32 2.92
N LEU A 70 18.48 0.96 2.05
CA LEU A 70 18.36 1.16 0.61
C LEU A 70 17.82 -0.12 -0.06
N ALA A 71 17.41 0.00 -1.32
CA ALA A 71 16.95 -1.14 -2.12
C ALA A 71 17.96 -2.31 -2.11
N GLY A 72 19.26 -2.01 -2.19
CA GLY A 72 20.32 -3.01 -2.14
C GLY A 72 20.36 -3.79 -0.81
N ASP A 73 20.08 -3.10 0.31
CA ASP A 73 20.08 -3.73 1.63
C ASP A 73 18.90 -4.68 1.78
N ILE A 74 17.71 -4.27 1.28
CA ILE A 74 16.53 -5.14 1.23
C ILE A 74 16.82 -6.37 0.40
N LEU A 75 17.39 -6.23 -0.80
CA LEU A 75 17.74 -7.35 -1.67
C LEU A 75 18.72 -8.31 -1.02
N GLN A 76 19.69 -7.80 -0.26
CA GLN A 76 20.66 -8.62 0.48
C GLN A 76 19.96 -9.38 1.63
N GLN A 77 19.13 -8.71 2.42
CA GLN A 77 18.39 -9.35 3.51
C GLN A 77 17.45 -10.45 3.01
N ILE A 78 16.74 -10.19 1.91
CA ILE A 78 15.85 -11.20 1.31
C ILE A 78 16.66 -12.37 0.73
N LYS A 79 17.82 -12.14 0.12
CA LYS A 79 18.72 -13.23 -0.30
C LYS A 79 19.13 -14.13 0.86
N MET A 80 19.34 -13.56 2.05
CA MET A 80 19.80 -14.31 3.22
C MET A 80 18.66 -15.00 3.98
N ASN A 81 17.50 -14.34 4.12
CA ASN A 81 16.44 -14.74 5.04
C ASN A 81 15.06 -14.91 4.36
N GLY A 82 14.95 -14.63 3.06
CA GLY A 82 13.67 -14.64 2.34
C GLY A 82 12.96 -16.00 2.38
N TYR A 83 13.70 -17.10 2.49
CA TYR A 83 13.16 -18.46 2.60
C TYR A 83 12.28 -18.69 3.85
N LEU A 84 12.30 -17.76 4.82
CA LEU A 84 11.44 -17.79 6.01
C LEU A 84 10.04 -17.23 5.76
N PHE A 85 9.78 -16.67 4.58
CA PHE A 85 8.56 -15.96 4.26
C PHE A 85 7.94 -16.48 2.97
N ASP A 86 6.61 -16.53 2.95
CA ASP A 86 5.81 -16.85 1.77
C ASP A 86 5.50 -15.60 0.94
N ALA A 87 5.46 -14.42 1.60
CA ALA A 87 5.17 -13.15 0.96
C ALA A 87 5.97 -11.98 1.53
N LEU A 88 6.25 -11.00 0.66
CA LEU A 88 6.77 -9.69 1.03
C LEU A 88 5.68 -8.65 0.76
N ILE A 89 5.41 -7.79 1.74
CA ILE A 89 4.38 -6.75 1.65
C ILE A 89 5.05 -5.39 1.75
N PHE A 90 5.04 -4.64 0.65
CA PHE A 90 5.54 -3.27 0.64
C PHE A 90 4.44 -2.31 1.09
N SER A 91 4.70 -1.58 2.16
CA SER A 91 3.80 -0.67 2.85
C SER A 91 4.55 0.61 3.25
N GLY A 92 4.13 1.29 4.31
CA GLY A 92 4.78 2.48 4.87
C GLY A 92 3.85 3.67 4.88
N GLY A 93 4.31 4.82 4.39
CA GLY A 93 3.42 5.93 4.02
C GLY A 93 2.63 5.52 2.77
N GLU A 94 3.16 5.82 1.59
CA GLU A 94 2.66 5.30 0.31
C GLU A 94 3.85 4.87 -0.56
N PHE A 95 4.05 3.58 -0.73
CA PHE A 95 5.17 3.03 -1.49
C PHE A 95 5.21 3.54 -2.94
N LEU A 96 4.03 3.70 -3.54
CA LEU A 96 3.91 4.17 -4.93
C LEU A 96 4.20 5.67 -5.12
N MET A 97 4.52 6.44 -4.06
CA MET A 97 5.12 7.77 -4.20
C MET A 97 6.55 7.73 -4.73
N GLY A 98 7.26 6.61 -4.57
CA GLY A 98 8.59 6.41 -5.14
C GLY A 98 8.61 6.58 -6.67
N ASN A 99 9.79 6.80 -7.23
CA ASN A 99 9.96 6.88 -8.69
C ASN A 99 9.59 5.53 -9.34
N LEU A 100 8.78 5.54 -10.41
CA LEU A 100 8.30 4.32 -11.06
C LEU A 100 9.43 3.46 -11.62
N ILE A 101 10.48 4.07 -12.19
CA ILE A 101 11.62 3.35 -12.75
C ILE A 101 12.37 2.62 -11.63
N ASP A 102 12.63 3.31 -10.52
CA ASP A 102 13.33 2.72 -9.37
C ASP A 102 12.53 1.58 -8.74
N ILE A 103 11.21 1.76 -8.57
CA ILE A 103 10.30 0.70 -8.11
C ILE A 103 10.35 -0.49 -9.06
N THR A 104 10.26 -0.26 -10.36
CA THR A 104 10.28 -1.31 -11.40
C THR A 104 11.57 -2.12 -11.34
N LEU A 105 12.71 -1.44 -11.32
CA LEU A 105 14.03 -2.09 -11.27
C LEU A 105 14.23 -2.88 -9.97
N PHE A 106 13.82 -2.29 -8.85
CA PHE A 106 13.90 -2.94 -7.54
C PHE A 106 13.05 -4.22 -7.47
N LEU A 107 11.76 -4.13 -7.87
CA LEU A 107 10.85 -5.28 -7.83
C LEU A 107 11.26 -6.36 -8.85
N ALA A 108 11.74 -5.99 -10.04
CA ALA A 108 12.26 -6.94 -11.01
C ALA A 108 13.48 -7.70 -10.49
N GLU A 109 14.38 -7.03 -9.77
CA GLU A 109 15.54 -7.68 -9.16
C GLU A 109 15.14 -8.55 -7.95
N LEU A 110 14.12 -8.12 -7.20
CA LEU A 110 13.56 -8.86 -6.07
C LEU A 110 12.90 -10.17 -6.53
N LYS A 111 12.11 -10.13 -7.61
CA LYS A 111 11.48 -11.31 -8.23
C LYS A 111 12.47 -12.41 -8.62
N LYS A 112 13.70 -12.05 -9.00
CA LYS A 112 14.76 -13.03 -9.31
C LYS A 112 15.30 -13.75 -8.07
N ARG A 113 15.14 -13.17 -6.88
CA ARG A 113 15.76 -13.63 -5.62
C ARG A 113 14.79 -14.21 -4.63
N PHE A 114 13.53 -13.86 -4.77
CA PHE A 114 12.45 -14.25 -3.88
C PHE A 114 11.37 -15.02 -4.63
N PRO A 115 11.18 -16.32 -4.33
CA PRO A 115 10.21 -17.16 -5.02
C PRO A 115 8.78 -16.97 -4.51
N GLY A 116 8.60 -16.28 -3.37
CA GLY A 116 7.29 -16.01 -2.76
C GLY A 116 6.53 -14.90 -3.45
N LYS A 117 5.46 -14.43 -2.82
CA LYS A 117 4.55 -13.41 -3.36
C LYS A 117 5.00 -12.01 -3.01
N ILE A 118 4.84 -11.08 -3.93
CA ILE A 118 5.09 -9.64 -3.74
C ILE A 118 3.75 -8.92 -3.72
N ILE A 119 3.42 -8.31 -2.59
CA ILE A 119 2.17 -7.59 -2.36
C ILE A 119 2.48 -6.11 -2.14
N ILE A 120 1.64 -5.23 -2.70
CA ILE A 120 1.76 -3.79 -2.50
C ILE A 120 0.54 -3.28 -1.74
N ASN A 121 0.77 -2.69 -0.56
CA ASN A 121 -0.24 -1.92 0.15
C ASN A 121 -0.27 -0.49 -0.42
N THR A 122 -1.46 0.02 -0.78
CA THR A 122 -1.59 1.35 -1.38
C THR A 122 -2.91 2.03 -1.03
N ASN A 123 -2.88 3.35 -0.97
CA ASN A 123 -4.05 4.20 -0.84
C ASN A 123 -4.82 4.41 -2.16
N GLY A 124 -4.33 3.86 -3.26
CA GLY A 124 -4.99 3.89 -4.57
C GLY A 124 -4.84 5.19 -5.37
N THR A 125 -4.02 6.13 -4.93
CA THR A 125 -3.89 7.44 -5.63
C THR A 125 -3.01 7.40 -6.88
N PHE A 126 -2.38 6.25 -7.18
CA PHE A 126 -1.48 6.05 -8.33
C PHE A 126 -1.94 4.89 -9.25
N PRO A 127 -3.14 4.96 -9.87
CA PRO A 127 -3.67 3.85 -10.68
C PRO A 127 -2.75 3.42 -11.82
N GLU A 128 -2.03 4.36 -12.45
CA GLU A 128 -1.12 4.05 -13.55
C GLU A 128 0.10 3.24 -13.09
N LYS A 129 0.59 3.49 -11.87
CA LYS A 129 1.68 2.68 -11.29
C LYS A 129 1.19 1.29 -10.91
N ILE A 130 -0.01 1.18 -10.35
CA ILE A 130 -0.64 -0.12 -10.06
C ILE A 130 -0.77 -0.92 -11.34
N ARG A 131 -1.32 -0.33 -12.42
CA ARG A 131 -1.45 -0.97 -13.72
C ARG A 131 -0.11 -1.48 -14.22
N HIS A 132 0.92 -0.63 -14.24
CA HIS A 132 2.27 -0.97 -14.68
C HIS A 132 2.85 -2.17 -13.91
N LEU A 133 2.66 -2.21 -12.59
CA LEU A 133 3.19 -3.31 -11.77
C LEU A 133 2.47 -4.63 -12.03
N LEU A 134 1.15 -4.58 -12.20
CA LEU A 134 0.33 -5.76 -12.49
C LEU A 134 0.59 -6.30 -13.91
N GLU A 135 0.58 -5.44 -14.94
CA GLU A 135 0.82 -5.83 -16.33
C GLU A 135 2.22 -6.40 -16.56
N ARG A 136 3.20 -6.04 -15.73
CA ARG A 136 4.56 -6.56 -15.77
C ARG A 136 4.83 -7.68 -14.78
N GLU A 137 3.80 -8.15 -14.11
CA GLU A 137 3.88 -9.23 -13.09
C GLU A 137 4.92 -8.92 -11.99
N LEU A 138 5.16 -7.62 -11.69
CA LEU A 138 6.08 -7.18 -10.64
C LEU A 138 5.46 -7.23 -9.25
N ALA A 139 4.13 -7.24 -9.16
CA ALA A 139 3.36 -7.51 -7.96
C ALA A 139 2.41 -8.69 -8.20
N ASP A 140 2.33 -9.61 -7.26
CA ASP A 140 1.40 -10.73 -7.31
C ASP A 140 0.00 -10.34 -6.83
N GLY A 141 -0.08 -9.31 -5.96
CA GLY A 141 -1.34 -8.77 -5.47
C GLY A 141 -1.22 -7.32 -5.00
N ILE A 142 -2.35 -6.66 -4.93
CA ILE A 142 -2.49 -5.30 -4.42
C ILE A 142 -3.49 -5.32 -3.27
N HIS A 143 -3.08 -4.85 -2.11
CA HIS A 143 -3.97 -4.52 -1.02
C HIS A 143 -4.31 -3.02 -1.11
N ILE A 144 -5.50 -2.73 -1.62
CA ILE A 144 -5.93 -1.36 -1.86
C ILE A 144 -6.93 -0.90 -0.81
N ASP A 145 -6.74 0.30 -0.29
CA ASP A 145 -7.65 0.90 0.67
C ASP A 145 -8.81 1.62 -0.03
N MET A 146 -10.04 1.17 0.21
CA MET A 146 -11.25 1.90 -0.13
C MET A 146 -11.82 2.52 1.15
N LYS A 147 -11.40 3.73 1.46
CA LYS A 147 -11.72 4.40 2.74
C LYS A 147 -13.11 5.03 2.75
N LEU A 148 -13.67 5.30 1.57
CA LEU A 148 -14.91 6.05 1.36
C LEU A 148 -15.61 5.56 0.08
N PRO A 149 -16.93 5.75 -0.08
CA PRO A 149 -17.67 5.35 -1.28
C PRO A 149 -17.41 6.32 -2.45
N TYR A 150 -16.21 6.26 -3.02
CA TYR A 150 -15.74 7.18 -4.08
C TYR A 150 -16.65 7.27 -5.29
N HIS A 151 -17.43 6.23 -5.59
CA HIS A 151 -18.38 6.17 -6.70
C HIS A 151 -19.62 7.06 -6.47
N ALA A 152 -19.96 7.33 -5.21
CA ALA A 152 -21.14 8.11 -4.80
C ALA A 152 -20.77 9.53 -4.30
N PHE A 153 -19.53 9.98 -4.47
CA PHE A 153 -19.05 11.26 -3.96
C PHE A 153 -19.86 12.45 -4.50
N ASP A 154 -20.55 13.15 -3.60
CA ASP A 154 -21.17 14.44 -3.86
C ASP A 154 -20.40 15.55 -3.14
N LYS A 155 -19.78 16.43 -3.94
CA LYS A 155 -18.99 17.56 -3.45
C LYS A 155 -19.78 18.46 -2.47
N ASN A 156 -21.10 18.59 -2.62
CA ASN A 156 -21.91 19.50 -1.79
C ASN A 156 -22.25 18.87 -0.42
N VAL A 157 -22.23 17.55 -0.32
CA VAL A 157 -22.64 16.80 0.87
C VAL A 157 -21.44 16.20 1.57
N ASP A 158 -20.52 15.56 0.84
CA ASP A 158 -19.51 14.66 1.40
C ASP A 158 -18.17 15.32 1.70
N MET A 159 -17.94 16.56 1.25
CA MET A 159 -16.65 17.25 1.34
C MET A 159 -16.02 17.18 2.72
N ALA A 160 -16.80 17.47 3.78
CA ALA A 160 -16.31 17.49 5.15
C ALA A 160 -15.92 16.11 5.66
N ALA A 161 -16.74 15.07 5.40
CA ALA A 161 -16.47 13.69 5.80
C ALA A 161 -15.24 13.13 5.07
N TYR A 162 -15.15 13.38 3.77
CA TYR A 162 -14.01 12.94 2.96
C TYR A 162 -12.71 13.62 3.38
N GLN A 163 -12.75 14.93 3.63
CA GLN A 163 -11.58 15.65 4.12
C GLN A 163 -11.15 15.17 5.51
N ALA A 164 -12.10 14.88 6.40
CA ALA A 164 -11.82 14.35 7.73
C ALA A 164 -11.10 12.99 7.65
N VAL A 165 -11.55 12.09 6.77
CA VAL A 165 -10.96 10.74 6.64
C VAL A 165 -9.64 10.77 5.87
N LEU A 166 -9.55 11.52 4.75
CA LEU A 166 -8.36 11.54 3.90
C LEU A 166 -7.26 12.49 4.41
N GLY A 167 -7.62 13.45 5.27
CA GLY A 167 -6.72 14.50 5.76
C GLY A 167 -6.26 15.50 4.70
N VAL A 168 -6.89 15.46 3.53
CA VAL A 168 -6.63 16.36 2.39
C VAL A 168 -7.96 16.74 1.72
N ILE A 169 -7.98 17.84 0.98
CA ILE A 169 -9.16 18.26 0.21
C ILE A 169 -9.43 17.23 -0.90
N PRO A 170 -10.60 16.57 -0.92
CA PRO A 170 -10.95 15.58 -1.94
C PRO A 170 -11.29 16.27 -3.26
N THR A 171 -10.31 16.38 -4.15
CA THR A 171 -10.58 16.89 -5.50
C THR A 171 -11.25 15.79 -6.35
N PRO A 172 -12.11 16.15 -7.34
CA PRO A 172 -12.70 15.16 -8.26
C PRO A 172 -11.64 14.27 -8.93
N VAL A 173 -10.49 14.83 -9.27
CA VAL A 173 -9.36 14.08 -9.87
C VAL A 173 -8.80 13.06 -8.89
N LEU A 174 -8.63 13.41 -7.61
CA LEU A 174 -8.15 12.50 -6.59
C LEU A 174 -9.13 11.33 -6.39
N VAL A 175 -10.42 11.65 -6.20
CA VAL A 175 -11.49 10.66 -6.03
C VAL A 175 -11.56 9.72 -7.23
N GLN A 176 -11.51 10.25 -8.45
CA GLN A 176 -11.51 9.48 -9.69
C GLN A 176 -10.30 8.54 -9.80
N LYS A 177 -9.10 8.98 -9.40
CA LYS A 177 -7.91 8.12 -9.38
C LYS A 177 -8.08 6.93 -8.43
N MET A 178 -8.56 7.19 -7.20
CA MET A 178 -8.76 6.14 -6.20
C MET A 178 -9.84 5.15 -6.67
N MET A 179 -10.95 5.63 -7.23
CA MET A 179 -11.99 4.78 -7.81
C MET A 179 -11.44 3.92 -8.97
N SER A 180 -10.68 4.53 -9.89
CA SER A 180 -10.07 3.82 -11.02
C SER A 180 -9.09 2.74 -10.57
N ALA A 181 -8.34 2.99 -9.50
CA ALA A 181 -7.42 2.02 -8.93
C ALA A 181 -8.17 0.80 -8.33
N ILE A 182 -9.27 1.03 -7.61
CA ILE A 182 -10.10 -0.04 -7.05
C ILE A 182 -10.70 -0.91 -8.17
N GLN A 183 -11.26 -0.28 -9.21
CA GLN A 183 -11.81 -1.00 -10.37
C GLN A 183 -10.71 -1.82 -11.08
N LEU A 184 -9.52 -1.26 -11.21
CA LEU A 184 -8.37 -1.95 -11.82
C LEU A 184 -7.99 -3.21 -11.02
N VAL A 185 -7.87 -3.11 -9.70
CA VAL A 185 -7.49 -4.23 -8.82
C VAL A 185 -8.55 -5.33 -8.86
N ILE A 186 -9.83 -4.98 -8.75
CA ILE A 186 -10.94 -5.95 -8.81
C ILE A 186 -10.97 -6.63 -10.19
N ARG A 187 -10.85 -5.87 -11.28
CA ARG A 187 -10.84 -6.41 -12.65
C ARG A 187 -9.63 -7.31 -12.92
N HIS A 188 -8.46 -7.00 -12.35
CA HIS A 188 -7.26 -7.82 -12.49
C HIS A 188 -7.40 -9.19 -11.83
N ASN A 189 -8.24 -9.29 -10.79
CA ASN A 189 -8.65 -10.53 -10.14
C ASN A 189 -7.51 -11.43 -9.62
N SER A 190 -6.46 -10.84 -9.05
CA SER A 190 -5.44 -11.66 -8.39
C SER A 190 -5.99 -12.24 -7.07
N PRO A 191 -5.79 -13.55 -6.79
CA PRO A 191 -6.19 -14.17 -5.52
C PRO A 191 -5.43 -13.62 -4.30
N PHE A 192 -4.35 -12.89 -4.54
CA PHE A 192 -3.53 -12.23 -3.51
C PHE A 192 -3.90 -10.76 -3.32
N SER A 193 -4.90 -10.25 -4.06
CA SER A 193 -5.38 -8.88 -3.91
C SER A 193 -6.51 -8.78 -2.90
N GLN A 194 -6.58 -7.63 -2.23
CA GLN A 194 -7.65 -7.31 -1.28
C GLN A 194 -8.10 -5.85 -1.48
N VAL A 195 -9.41 -5.61 -1.37
CA VAL A 195 -9.96 -4.29 -1.10
C VAL A 195 -10.21 -4.18 0.40
N ARG A 196 -9.63 -3.18 1.05
CA ARG A 196 -9.71 -3.02 2.50
C ARG A 196 -10.38 -1.70 2.86
N THR A 197 -11.28 -1.75 3.81
CA THR A 197 -11.91 -0.58 4.43
C THR A 197 -11.66 -0.61 5.92
N VAL A 198 -11.41 0.54 6.52
CA VAL A 198 -11.37 0.73 7.96
C VAL A 198 -12.66 1.39 8.40
N LYS A 199 -13.27 0.89 9.46
CA LYS A 199 -14.52 1.40 10.02
C LYS A 199 -14.24 2.66 10.85
N TYR A 200 -14.05 3.79 10.15
CA TYR A 200 -13.73 5.07 10.80
C TYR A 200 -14.86 5.53 11.72
N PRO A 201 -14.59 5.90 12.98
CA PRO A 201 -15.62 6.31 13.97
C PRO A 201 -16.30 7.64 13.63
N VAL A 202 -15.77 8.38 12.67
CA VAL A 202 -16.31 9.66 12.19
C VAL A 202 -17.31 9.50 11.04
N LEU A 203 -17.55 8.24 10.60
CA LEU A 203 -18.49 7.92 9.51
C LEU A 203 -19.70 7.16 10.04
N SER A 204 -20.86 7.33 9.41
CA SER A 204 -22.04 6.50 9.66
C SER A 204 -21.91 5.13 8.99
N GLU A 205 -22.70 4.15 9.45
CA GLU A 205 -22.74 2.79 8.85
C GLU A 205 -23.10 2.82 7.37
N GLU A 206 -23.90 3.79 6.92
CA GLU A 206 -24.32 3.96 5.54
C GLU A 206 -23.12 4.06 4.57
N TYR A 207 -22.03 4.74 4.97
CA TYR A 207 -20.82 4.80 4.15
C TYR A 207 -20.21 3.40 3.91
N PHE A 208 -20.22 2.55 4.92
CA PHE A 208 -19.65 1.20 4.82
C PHE A 208 -20.55 0.26 4.02
N GLU A 209 -21.87 0.44 4.11
CA GLU A 209 -22.84 -0.27 3.29
C GLU A 209 -22.71 0.10 1.81
N GLN A 210 -22.57 1.39 1.49
CA GLN A 210 -22.32 1.87 0.13
C GLN A 210 -20.99 1.31 -0.44
N ILE A 211 -19.92 1.30 0.36
CA ILE A 211 -18.63 0.71 -0.05
C ILE A 211 -18.82 -0.77 -0.37
N ARG A 212 -19.43 -1.54 0.53
CA ARG A 212 -19.65 -2.97 0.35
C ARG A 212 -20.46 -3.26 -0.90
N SER A 213 -21.60 -2.60 -1.06
CA SER A 213 -22.49 -2.77 -2.22
C SER A 213 -21.76 -2.49 -3.53
N TYR A 214 -20.95 -1.45 -3.58
CA TYR A 214 -20.18 -1.12 -4.78
C TYR A 214 -19.08 -2.14 -5.08
N VAL A 215 -18.36 -2.62 -4.06
CA VAL A 215 -17.34 -3.67 -4.24
C VAL A 215 -17.99 -4.95 -4.74
N ASP A 216 -19.14 -5.34 -4.19
CA ASP A 216 -19.88 -6.54 -4.60
C ASP A 216 -20.39 -6.40 -6.05
N GLU A 217 -20.93 -5.24 -6.44
CA GLU A 217 -21.30 -4.93 -7.83
C GLU A 217 -20.11 -5.07 -8.80
N LEU A 218 -18.95 -4.55 -8.42
CA LEU A 218 -17.74 -4.68 -9.25
C LEU A 218 -17.26 -6.12 -9.35
N LYS A 219 -17.32 -6.88 -8.26
CA LYS A 219 -16.94 -8.29 -8.25
C LYS A 219 -17.87 -9.11 -9.16
N GLU A 220 -19.17 -8.89 -9.09
CA GLU A 220 -20.13 -9.52 -9.99
C GLU A 220 -19.86 -9.14 -11.45
N ARG A 221 -19.71 -7.84 -11.73
CA ARG A 221 -19.44 -7.31 -13.09
C ARG A 221 -18.20 -7.91 -13.75
N TYR A 222 -17.14 -8.14 -12.98
CA TYR A 222 -15.86 -8.63 -13.48
C TYR A 222 -15.60 -10.11 -13.18
N ASN A 223 -16.57 -10.82 -12.61
CA ASN A 223 -16.43 -12.20 -12.11
C ASN A 223 -15.17 -12.35 -11.25
N SER A 224 -15.05 -11.48 -10.24
CA SER A 224 -13.81 -11.33 -9.44
C SER A 224 -13.92 -12.00 -8.08
N GLU A 225 -12.87 -12.74 -7.71
CA GLU A 225 -12.69 -13.39 -6.41
C GLU A 225 -11.90 -12.54 -5.41
N VAL A 226 -11.57 -11.28 -5.76
CA VAL A 226 -10.81 -10.38 -4.88
C VAL A 226 -11.52 -10.23 -3.53
N THR A 227 -10.78 -10.43 -2.45
CA THR A 227 -11.33 -10.38 -1.09
C THR A 227 -11.65 -8.94 -0.69
N TYR A 228 -12.84 -8.71 -0.14
CA TYR A 228 -13.18 -7.47 0.57
C TYR A 228 -13.03 -7.68 2.08
N LYS A 229 -12.33 -6.77 2.75
CA LYS A 229 -12.07 -6.83 4.19
C LYS A 229 -12.49 -5.51 4.86
N LEU A 230 -13.48 -5.55 5.74
CA LEU A 230 -13.83 -4.45 6.64
C LEU A 230 -13.10 -4.67 7.96
N ASN A 231 -12.20 -3.75 8.30
CA ASN A 231 -11.40 -3.80 9.52
C ASN A 231 -11.96 -2.82 10.55
N GLU A 232 -11.94 -3.21 11.81
CA GLU A 232 -12.24 -2.29 12.91
C GLU A 232 -11.17 -1.18 12.99
N PHE A 233 -11.59 -0.01 13.46
CA PHE A 233 -10.68 1.10 13.71
C PHE A 233 -10.03 0.95 15.08
N TYR A 234 -8.73 1.09 15.13
CA TYR A 234 -7.97 1.16 16.37
C TYR A 234 -7.24 2.49 16.46
N PHE A 235 -7.34 3.18 17.58
CA PHE A 235 -6.57 4.39 17.81
C PHE A 235 -5.08 4.05 17.88
N PRO A 236 -4.21 4.86 17.23
CA PRO A 236 -2.78 4.76 17.45
C PRO A 236 -2.46 4.92 18.94
N ALA A 237 -1.53 4.10 19.44
CA ALA A 237 -1.07 4.17 20.82
C ALA A 237 -0.18 5.39 21.06
#